data_41aef3077d3a3124525ae0dcb4a2f97a
#
_entry.id   41aef3077d3a3124525ae0dcb4a2f97a
#
_cell.length_a   1.000
_cell.length_b   1.000
_cell.length_c   1.000
_cell.angle_alpha   90.00
_cell.angle_beta   90.00
_cell.angle_gamma   90.00
#
_symmetry.space_group_name_H-M   'P 1'
#
loop_
_entity.id
_entity.type
_entity.pdbx_description
1 polymer ?
#
loop_
_entity_poly.entity_id
_entity_poly.type
_entity_poly.pdbx_seq_one_letter_code
_entity_poly.pdbx_strand_id
1 'polypeptide(L)'
;MRVLLCLFCFAALPAFAQPDARLVEDLVAANRILAQDGILDGWGHVSVRLGPDRFLMSQAVAPGQVTAKDLYVWDLEAKPVGGKPRDMYSERYIHAEIYRVRPDVMAVVHNHAPALIPFGVTGVPLRPMYHRSSFIGLGVPVFEIRESFGMTDMLIRNAKLGAGLAAKLADKPAILMRGHGVTVVGQSIPRVVSRSIFLALNATLQQQAMALGAPITYMDPEETRLIEEREGHGLARAWEGWKARAMAK
;
A
#
# COMPACT_ATOMS: atom_id res chain seq x y z
N MET A 1 24.74 -53.08 31.86
CA MET A 1 23.73 -52.03 31.73
C MET A 1 24.40 -50.79 31.14
N ARG A 2 24.22 -50.51 29.86
CA ARG A 2 24.72 -49.29 29.20
C ARG A 2 23.56 -48.29 29.15
N VAL A 3 23.71 -47.17 29.87
CA VAL A 3 22.76 -46.07 29.83
C VAL A 3 23.05 -45.25 28.59
N LEU A 4 22.09 -45.23 27.66
CA LEU A 4 22.14 -44.39 26.44
C LEU A 4 21.68 -43.00 26.83
N LEU A 5 22.60 -42.03 26.86
CA LEU A 5 22.28 -40.63 27.10
C LEU A 5 21.82 -40.01 25.77
N CYS A 6 20.51 -39.83 25.58
CA CYS A 6 19.96 -39.07 24.44
C CYS A 6 20.20 -37.57 24.70
N LEU A 7 21.15 -36.97 23.98
CA LEU A 7 21.26 -35.51 23.89
C LEU A 7 20.10 -34.98 23.03
N PHE A 8 19.15 -34.33 23.66
CA PHE A 8 18.18 -33.49 22.97
C PHE A 8 18.85 -32.20 22.55
N CYS A 9 19.24 -32.07 21.26
CA CYS A 9 19.60 -30.79 20.69
C CYS A 9 18.31 -29.92 20.58
N PHE A 10 18.13 -28.99 21.52
CA PHE A 10 17.18 -27.90 21.33
C PHE A 10 17.79 -26.97 20.27
N ALA A 11 17.28 -27.06 19.04
CA ALA A 11 17.51 -26.02 18.04
C ALA A 11 16.82 -24.74 18.53
N ALA A 12 17.61 -23.77 18.97
CA ALA A 12 17.14 -22.44 19.32
C ALA A 12 16.51 -21.85 18.04
N LEU A 13 15.22 -21.59 18.08
CA LEU A 13 14.53 -20.82 17.03
C LEU A 13 15.25 -19.47 16.91
N PRO A 14 15.57 -19.00 15.70
CA PRO A 14 16.24 -17.72 15.55
C PRO A 14 15.36 -16.63 16.21
N ALA A 15 15.97 -15.91 17.17
CA ALA A 15 15.33 -14.76 17.79
C ALA A 15 14.98 -13.76 16.66
N PHE A 16 13.72 -13.39 16.55
CA PHE A 16 13.27 -12.42 15.56
C PHE A 16 14.00 -11.10 15.81
N ALA A 17 14.81 -10.66 14.85
CA ALA A 17 15.36 -9.32 14.89
C ALA A 17 14.20 -8.31 14.97
N GLN A 18 14.24 -7.45 15.97
CA GLN A 18 13.27 -6.35 16.10
C GLN A 18 13.34 -5.49 14.83
N PRO A 19 12.19 -4.99 14.30
CA PRO A 19 12.21 -4.07 13.20
C PRO A 19 13.09 -2.86 13.49
N ASP A 20 13.83 -2.39 12.48
CA ASP A 20 14.66 -1.20 12.60
C ASP A 20 13.84 -0.01 13.11
N ALA A 21 14.37 0.74 14.07
CA ALA A 21 13.67 1.85 14.72
C ALA A 21 13.29 2.96 13.72
N ARG A 22 14.12 3.21 12.70
CA ARG A 22 13.82 4.16 11.62
C ARG A 22 12.67 3.67 10.75
N LEU A 23 12.63 2.38 10.44
CA LEU A 23 11.54 1.77 9.68
C LEU A 23 10.21 1.87 10.43
N VAL A 24 10.23 1.64 11.75
CA VAL A 24 9.07 1.82 12.65
C VAL A 24 8.58 3.26 12.61
N GLU A 25 9.48 4.23 12.79
CA GLU A 25 9.16 5.66 12.74
C GLU A 25 8.61 6.08 11.38
N ASP A 26 9.22 5.63 10.29
CA ASP A 26 8.77 5.93 8.93
C ASP A 26 7.38 5.35 8.63
N LEU A 27 7.06 4.16 9.14
CA LEU A 27 5.73 3.57 8.98
C LEU A 27 4.66 4.33 9.78
N VAL A 28 4.98 4.78 11.00
CA VAL A 28 4.11 5.67 11.79
C VAL A 28 3.88 6.97 11.04
N ALA A 29 4.95 7.59 10.54
CA ALA A 29 4.87 8.82 9.78
C ALA A 29 4.02 8.67 8.52
N ALA A 30 4.16 7.56 7.76
CA ALA A 30 3.39 7.30 6.56
C ALA A 30 1.87 7.27 6.84
N ASN A 31 1.45 6.59 7.89
CA ASN A 31 0.03 6.56 8.30
C ASN A 31 -0.48 7.98 8.61
N ARG A 32 0.28 8.76 9.37
CA ARG A 32 -0.11 10.12 9.78
C ARG A 32 -0.11 11.11 8.62
N ILE A 33 0.92 11.06 7.74
CA ILE A 33 1.00 11.89 6.53
C ILE A 33 -0.24 11.68 5.68
N LEU A 34 -0.54 10.43 5.34
CA LEU A 34 -1.65 10.10 4.45
C LEU A 34 -3.02 10.41 5.08
N ALA A 35 -3.14 10.28 6.41
CA ALA A 35 -4.35 10.70 7.13
C ALA A 35 -4.52 12.23 7.12
N GLN A 36 -3.45 13.01 7.34
CA GLN A 36 -3.48 14.47 7.30
C GLN A 36 -3.79 15.01 5.90
N ASP A 37 -3.33 14.33 4.85
CA ASP A 37 -3.59 14.69 3.46
C ASP A 37 -4.95 14.18 2.93
N GLY A 38 -5.77 13.56 3.79
CA GLY A 38 -7.11 13.06 3.44
C GLY A 38 -7.09 11.86 2.47
N ILE A 39 -5.97 11.17 2.38
CA ILE A 39 -5.81 9.95 1.57
C ILE A 39 -6.27 8.72 2.35
N LEU A 40 -5.87 8.61 3.61
CA LEU A 40 -6.38 7.58 4.52
C LEU A 40 -7.52 8.15 5.36
N ASP A 41 -8.62 7.46 5.33
CA ASP A 41 -9.73 7.64 6.27
C ASP A 41 -9.50 6.79 7.55
N GLY A 42 -10.55 6.53 8.32
CA GLY A 42 -10.47 5.72 9.53
C GLY A 42 -10.15 4.23 9.30
N TRP A 43 -10.25 3.73 8.07
CA TRP A 43 -10.13 2.31 7.71
C TRP A 43 -8.95 1.98 6.79
N GLY A 44 -8.37 2.96 6.14
CA GLY A 44 -7.18 2.75 5.31
C GLY A 44 -5.94 2.37 6.12
N HIS A 45 -4.94 1.74 5.49
CA HIS A 45 -3.76 1.24 6.20
C HIS A 45 -2.51 1.16 5.32
N VAL A 46 -1.34 1.21 5.98
CA VAL A 46 -0.02 1.14 5.36
C VAL A 46 0.75 -0.03 5.94
N SER A 47 1.52 -0.72 5.09
CA SER A 47 2.47 -1.74 5.53
C SER A 47 3.83 -1.60 4.86
N VAL A 48 4.84 -2.24 5.45
CA VAL A 48 6.20 -2.35 4.88
C VAL A 48 6.71 -3.77 5.04
N ARG A 49 7.42 -4.27 4.01
CA ARG A 49 8.02 -5.60 4.01
C ARG A 49 9.20 -5.67 4.99
N LEU A 50 9.30 -6.76 5.75
CA LEU A 50 10.41 -7.07 6.68
C LEU A 50 11.31 -8.22 6.20
N GLY A 51 11.15 -8.67 4.97
CA GLY A 51 11.88 -9.81 4.45
C GLY A 51 11.01 -10.60 3.46
N PRO A 52 11.39 -11.82 3.10
CA PRO A 52 10.67 -12.55 2.07
C PRO A 52 9.28 -13.02 2.51
N ASP A 53 9.08 -13.25 3.80
CA ASP A 53 7.92 -13.93 4.37
C ASP A 53 7.12 -13.11 5.40
N ARG A 54 7.46 -11.82 5.60
CA ARG A 54 6.87 -10.98 6.66
C ARG A 54 6.72 -9.53 6.25
N PHE A 55 5.78 -8.85 6.92
CA PHE A 55 5.60 -7.40 6.82
C PHE A 55 5.21 -6.79 8.17
N LEU A 56 5.43 -5.48 8.31
CA LEU A 56 5.02 -4.66 9.45
C LEU A 56 3.79 -3.85 9.07
N MET A 57 2.78 -3.87 9.92
CA MET A 57 1.55 -3.09 9.76
C MET A 57 0.92 -2.85 11.13
N SER A 58 0.17 -1.77 11.30
CA SER A 58 -0.53 -1.53 12.55
C SER A 58 -1.69 -2.53 12.77
N GLN A 59 -2.04 -2.74 14.05
CA GLN A 59 -3.37 -3.22 14.37
C GLN A 59 -4.44 -2.22 13.88
N ALA A 60 -5.72 -2.63 13.87
CA ALA A 60 -6.80 -1.77 13.40
C ALA A 60 -7.01 -0.58 14.34
N VAL A 61 -6.37 0.54 14.01
CA VAL A 61 -6.53 1.85 14.65
C VAL A 61 -6.59 2.92 13.57
N ALA A 62 -7.23 4.05 13.85
CA ALA A 62 -7.28 5.15 12.88
C ALA A 62 -5.87 5.61 12.49
N PRO A 63 -5.55 5.71 11.18
CA PRO A 63 -4.18 5.95 10.70
C PRO A 63 -3.50 7.17 11.30
N GLY A 64 -4.23 8.26 11.53
CA GLY A 64 -3.70 9.47 12.17
C GLY A 64 -3.29 9.29 13.64
N GLN A 65 -3.72 8.21 14.28
CA GLN A 65 -3.43 7.89 15.69
C GLN A 65 -2.40 6.77 15.86
N VAL A 66 -1.90 6.18 14.75
CA VAL A 66 -0.92 5.10 14.81
C VAL A 66 0.33 5.55 15.56
N THR A 67 0.80 4.68 16.45
CA THR A 67 2.04 4.79 17.19
C THR A 67 2.90 3.54 17.01
N ALA A 68 4.16 3.57 17.44
CA ALA A 68 5.03 2.40 17.37
C ALA A 68 4.48 1.18 18.14
N LYS A 69 3.67 1.41 19.19
CA LYS A 69 3.04 0.36 20.01
C LYS A 69 1.91 -0.37 19.28
N ASP A 70 1.39 0.22 18.23
CA ASP A 70 0.31 -0.35 17.42
C ASP A 70 0.82 -1.22 16.27
N LEU A 71 2.13 -1.22 16.03
CA LEU A 71 2.75 -1.98 14.94
C LEU A 71 3.02 -3.42 15.34
N TYR A 72 2.62 -4.35 14.46
CA TYR A 72 2.81 -5.79 14.61
C TYR A 72 3.49 -6.36 13.36
N VAL A 73 4.29 -7.39 13.58
CA VAL A 73 4.82 -8.22 12.50
C VAL A 73 3.75 -9.21 12.08
N TRP A 74 3.55 -9.35 10.77
CA TRP A 74 2.59 -10.26 10.15
C TRP A 74 3.32 -11.21 9.21
N ASP A 75 2.86 -12.47 9.14
CA ASP A 75 3.28 -13.41 8.11
C ASP A 75 2.46 -13.24 6.81
N LEU A 76 2.81 -14.00 5.78
CA LEU A 76 2.08 -13.97 4.50
C LEU A 76 0.74 -14.73 4.54
N GLU A 77 0.39 -15.41 5.64
CA GLU A 77 -0.96 -15.89 5.93
C GLU A 77 -1.83 -14.82 6.60
N ALA A 78 -1.27 -13.59 6.71
CA ALA A 78 -1.89 -12.44 7.38
C ALA A 78 -2.19 -12.71 8.87
N LYS A 79 -1.35 -13.52 9.54
CA LYS A 79 -1.40 -13.78 10.97
C LYS A 79 -0.32 -12.98 11.70
N PRO A 80 -0.59 -12.48 12.92
CA PRO A 80 0.42 -11.78 13.70
C PRO A 80 1.48 -12.75 14.21
N VAL A 81 2.74 -12.30 14.20
CA VAL A 81 3.91 -13.05 14.66
C VAL A 81 4.46 -12.43 15.94
N GLY A 82 4.56 -13.22 17.00
CA GLY A 82 5.18 -12.78 18.25
C GLY A 82 4.37 -11.81 19.11
N GLY A 83 3.09 -11.62 18.80
CA GLY A 83 2.20 -10.73 19.56
C GLY A 83 0.73 -11.00 19.28
N LYS A 84 -0.15 -10.35 20.06
CA LYS A 84 -1.60 -10.44 19.90
C LYS A 84 -2.17 -9.02 19.76
N PRO A 85 -2.47 -8.56 18.54
CA PRO A 85 -3.15 -7.28 18.34
C PRO A 85 -4.54 -7.32 18.99
N ARG A 86 -5.01 -6.16 19.48
CA ARG A 86 -6.34 -6.02 20.05
C ARG A 86 -7.43 -6.17 18.99
N ASP A 87 -7.16 -5.62 17.80
CA ASP A 87 -8.03 -5.69 16.63
C ASP A 87 -7.20 -5.79 15.34
N MET A 88 -7.79 -6.28 14.26
CA MET A 88 -7.09 -6.55 13.00
C MET A 88 -7.89 -6.02 11.82
N TYR A 89 -7.22 -5.31 10.90
CA TYR A 89 -7.85 -4.96 9.63
C TYR A 89 -8.33 -6.22 8.91
N SER A 90 -9.59 -6.24 8.51
CA SER A 90 -10.15 -7.35 7.73
C SER A 90 -9.41 -7.53 6.40
N GLU A 91 -8.91 -6.44 5.82
CA GLU A 91 -8.27 -6.38 4.50
C GLU A 91 -6.73 -6.50 4.53
N ARG A 92 -6.15 -6.96 5.63
CA ARG A 92 -4.72 -7.28 5.72
C ARG A 92 -4.23 -8.28 4.67
N TYR A 93 -5.14 -9.06 4.10
CA TYR A 93 -4.88 -9.99 3.00
C TYR A 93 -4.49 -9.30 1.68
N ILE A 94 -4.86 -8.04 1.47
CA ILE A 94 -4.37 -7.21 0.36
C ILE A 94 -2.85 -7.17 0.40
N HIS A 95 -2.28 -6.84 1.57
CA HIS A 95 -0.83 -6.70 1.77
C HIS A 95 -0.12 -8.04 1.65
N ALA A 96 -0.60 -9.06 2.36
CA ALA A 96 0.00 -10.39 2.38
C ALA A 96 0.12 -10.99 0.97
N GLU A 97 -0.96 -10.94 0.18
CA GLU A 97 -0.97 -11.56 -1.14
C GLU A 97 -0.18 -10.75 -2.18
N ILE A 98 -0.13 -9.43 -2.08
CA ILE A 98 0.77 -8.61 -2.90
C ILE A 98 2.22 -8.94 -2.56
N TYR A 99 2.59 -8.99 -1.29
CA TYR A 99 3.96 -9.36 -0.90
C TYR A 99 4.33 -10.78 -1.31
N ARG A 100 3.39 -11.70 -1.36
CA ARG A 100 3.61 -13.09 -1.79
C ARG A 100 4.06 -13.18 -3.25
N VAL A 101 3.48 -12.39 -4.15
CA VAL A 101 3.71 -12.49 -5.60
C VAL A 101 4.59 -11.38 -6.19
N ARG A 102 4.87 -10.31 -5.42
CA ARG A 102 5.62 -9.13 -5.86
C ARG A 102 6.84 -8.89 -4.94
N PRO A 103 7.96 -9.60 -5.16
CA PRO A 103 9.18 -9.42 -4.34
C PRO A 103 9.82 -8.03 -4.47
N ASP A 104 9.53 -7.31 -5.55
CA ASP A 104 9.95 -5.93 -5.79
C ASP A 104 9.19 -4.89 -4.94
N VAL A 105 8.03 -5.26 -4.40
CA VAL A 105 7.21 -4.38 -3.58
C VAL A 105 7.71 -4.41 -2.13
N MET A 106 8.09 -3.23 -1.62
CA MET A 106 8.55 -3.04 -0.25
C MET A 106 7.52 -2.35 0.64
N ALA A 107 6.55 -1.62 0.07
CA ALA A 107 5.49 -0.97 0.84
C ALA A 107 4.17 -0.99 0.07
N VAL A 108 3.06 -1.11 0.81
CA VAL A 108 1.69 -1.14 0.29
C VAL A 108 0.82 -0.17 1.08
N VAL A 109 -0.02 0.58 0.37
CA VAL A 109 -1.09 1.43 0.92
C VAL A 109 -2.41 0.98 0.34
N HIS A 110 -3.39 0.71 1.20
CA HIS A 110 -4.79 0.62 0.81
C HIS A 110 -5.55 1.83 1.37
N ASN A 111 -6.34 2.49 0.52
CA ASN A 111 -7.07 3.70 0.90
C ASN A 111 -8.37 3.87 0.12
N HIS A 112 -9.22 4.79 0.61
CA HIS A 112 -10.52 5.09 0.05
C HIS A 112 -10.62 6.54 -0.44
N ALA A 113 -9.52 7.11 -0.98
CA ALA A 113 -9.47 8.49 -1.44
C ALA A 113 -10.63 8.80 -2.41
N PRO A 114 -11.54 9.75 -2.07
CA PRO A 114 -12.79 9.94 -2.82
C PRO A 114 -12.59 10.28 -4.29
N ALA A 115 -11.52 10.98 -4.64
CA ALA A 115 -11.20 11.36 -6.00
C ALA A 115 -10.97 10.15 -6.94
N LEU A 116 -10.61 8.99 -6.39
CA LEU A 116 -10.31 7.78 -7.16
C LEU A 116 -11.54 6.91 -7.41
N ILE A 117 -12.56 7.00 -6.56
CA ILE A 117 -13.77 6.17 -6.66
C ILE A 117 -14.47 6.29 -8.01
N PRO A 118 -14.68 7.49 -8.59
CA PRO A 118 -15.34 7.64 -9.89
C PRO A 118 -14.67 6.84 -11.01
N PHE A 119 -13.34 6.78 -11.04
CA PHE A 119 -12.60 6.02 -12.06
C PHE A 119 -12.76 4.50 -11.90
N GLY A 120 -13.04 4.02 -10.70
CA GLY A 120 -13.33 2.61 -10.44
C GLY A 120 -14.73 2.17 -10.86
N VAL A 121 -15.67 3.11 -11.11
CA VAL A 121 -17.09 2.79 -11.36
C VAL A 121 -17.62 3.26 -12.73
N THR A 122 -16.90 4.13 -13.43
CA THR A 122 -17.39 4.74 -14.68
C THR A 122 -16.79 4.14 -15.95
N GLY A 123 -15.75 3.34 -15.86
CA GLY A 123 -14.98 2.88 -17.02
C GLY A 123 -14.10 3.96 -17.66
N VAL A 124 -14.12 5.21 -17.17
CA VAL A 124 -13.17 6.26 -17.59
C VAL A 124 -11.78 5.89 -17.11
N PRO A 125 -10.77 5.73 -18.01
CA PRO A 125 -9.43 5.35 -17.59
C PRO A 125 -8.75 6.48 -16.81
N LEU A 126 -8.12 6.16 -15.69
CA LEU A 126 -7.25 7.07 -14.97
C LEU A 126 -5.93 7.18 -15.74
N ARG A 127 -5.61 8.38 -16.24
CA ARG A 127 -4.46 8.66 -17.10
C ARG A 127 -3.56 9.74 -16.47
N PRO A 128 -2.25 9.73 -16.73
CA PRO A 128 -1.35 10.72 -16.18
C PRO A 128 -1.60 12.12 -16.79
N MET A 129 -1.96 13.05 -15.93
CA MET A 129 -2.20 14.46 -16.25
C MET A 129 -1.09 15.37 -15.75
N TYR A 130 -0.36 14.88 -14.75
CA TYR A 130 0.53 15.70 -13.93
C TYR A 130 1.89 15.00 -13.81
N HIS A 131 2.96 15.75 -13.98
CA HIS A 131 4.35 15.26 -13.99
C HIS A 131 4.66 14.25 -12.85
N ARG A 132 4.14 14.49 -11.63
CA ARG A 132 4.35 13.57 -10.48
C ARG A 132 3.53 12.29 -10.54
N SER A 133 2.69 12.15 -11.54
CA SER A 133 1.83 10.97 -11.74
C SER A 133 2.30 10.10 -12.92
N SER A 134 3.52 10.33 -13.42
CA SER A 134 4.14 9.55 -14.50
C SER A 134 4.10 8.04 -14.25
N PHE A 135 4.20 7.61 -12.99
CA PHE A 135 4.18 6.20 -12.60
C PHE A 135 2.92 5.43 -13.05
N ILE A 136 1.82 6.11 -13.39
CA ILE A 136 0.63 5.48 -13.95
C ILE A 136 0.60 5.50 -15.50
N GLY A 137 1.69 5.82 -16.16
CA GLY A 137 1.79 5.85 -17.62
C GLY A 137 1.39 4.57 -18.33
N LEU A 138 1.60 3.43 -17.68
CA LEU A 138 1.17 2.11 -18.15
C LEU A 138 -0.27 1.74 -17.75
N GLY A 139 -1.05 2.70 -17.24
CA GLY A 139 -2.43 2.53 -16.83
C GLY A 139 -2.59 2.02 -15.38
N VAL A 140 -3.82 2.15 -14.90
CA VAL A 140 -4.26 1.67 -13.58
C VAL A 140 -5.43 0.72 -13.80
N PRO A 141 -5.26 -0.59 -13.56
CA PRO A 141 -6.34 -1.56 -13.72
C PRO A 141 -7.44 -1.35 -12.68
N VAL A 142 -8.64 -1.84 -13.00
CA VAL A 142 -9.77 -1.90 -12.06
C VAL A 142 -9.99 -3.35 -11.66
N PHE A 143 -10.03 -3.62 -10.37
CA PHE A 143 -10.46 -4.88 -9.80
C PHE A 143 -11.97 -4.88 -9.60
N GLU A 144 -12.66 -5.56 -10.50
CA GLU A 144 -14.09 -5.85 -10.36
C GLU A 144 -14.24 -7.23 -9.69
N ILE A 145 -14.45 -7.22 -8.40
CA ILE A 145 -14.48 -8.45 -7.59
C ILE A 145 -15.54 -9.46 -8.05
N ARG A 146 -16.65 -8.97 -8.64
CA ARG A 146 -17.75 -9.81 -9.13
C ARG A 146 -17.35 -10.70 -10.29
N GLU A 147 -16.40 -10.26 -11.14
CA GLU A 147 -15.93 -11.04 -12.30
C GLU A 147 -15.33 -12.38 -11.89
N SER A 148 -14.66 -12.42 -10.74
CA SER A 148 -13.95 -13.62 -10.28
C SER A 148 -14.62 -14.32 -9.11
N PHE A 149 -15.42 -13.61 -8.30
CA PHE A 149 -15.91 -14.11 -7.01
C PHE A 149 -17.42 -13.95 -6.82
N GLY A 150 -18.13 -13.42 -7.80
CA GLY A 150 -19.57 -13.16 -7.70
C GLY A 150 -19.89 -12.03 -6.72
N MET A 151 -21.13 -12.00 -6.24
CA MET A 151 -21.59 -10.97 -5.30
C MET A 151 -20.95 -11.17 -3.93
N THR A 152 -20.27 -10.13 -3.44
CA THR A 152 -19.59 -10.08 -2.13
C THR A 152 -19.93 -8.76 -1.42
N ASP A 153 -19.42 -8.58 -0.22
CA ASP A 153 -19.44 -7.29 0.48
C ASP A 153 -18.32 -6.33 0.02
N MET A 154 -17.63 -6.66 -1.08
CA MET A 154 -16.53 -5.93 -1.71
C MET A 154 -15.23 -5.86 -0.90
N LEU A 155 -15.16 -6.41 0.30
CA LEU A 155 -13.97 -6.40 1.17
C LEU A 155 -13.07 -7.63 0.89
N ILE A 156 -11.77 -7.41 0.96
CA ILE A 156 -10.75 -8.45 0.76
C ILE A 156 -10.48 -9.19 2.08
N ARG A 157 -11.40 -10.06 2.49
CA ARG A 157 -11.41 -10.69 3.84
C ARG A 157 -10.62 -11.98 3.95
N ASN A 158 -10.02 -12.48 2.89
CA ASN A 158 -9.27 -13.73 2.89
C ASN A 158 -8.21 -13.77 1.78
N ALA A 159 -7.32 -14.76 1.87
CA ALA A 159 -6.22 -14.95 0.95
C ALA A 159 -6.68 -15.13 -0.52
N LYS A 160 -7.80 -15.85 -0.76
CA LYS A 160 -8.32 -16.08 -2.12
C LYS A 160 -8.71 -14.77 -2.81
N LEU A 161 -9.40 -13.87 -2.10
CA LEU A 161 -9.77 -12.54 -2.60
C LEU A 161 -8.53 -11.66 -2.81
N GLY A 162 -7.59 -11.69 -1.84
CA GLY A 162 -6.32 -10.99 -1.95
C GLY A 162 -5.47 -11.44 -3.14
N ALA A 163 -5.39 -12.75 -3.38
CA ALA A 163 -4.69 -13.31 -4.53
C ALA A 163 -5.31 -12.86 -5.86
N GLY A 164 -6.64 -12.78 -5.94
CA GLY A 164 -7.33 -12.24 -7.12
C GLY A 164 -6.98 -10.77 -7.38
N LEU A 165 -6.97 -9.94 -6.34
CA LEU A 165 -6.55 -8.55 -6.45
C LEU A 165 -5.08 -8.43 -6.86
N ALA A 166 -4.18 -9.20 -6.23
CA ALA A 166 -2.76 -9.18 -6.54
C ALA A 166 -2.46 -9.64 -7.98
N ALA A 167 -3.17 -10.66 -8.47
CA ALA A 167 -3.08 -11.10 -9.86
C ALA A 167 -3.53 -10.00 -10.84
N LYS A 168 -4.62 -9.27 -10.54
CA LYS A 168 -5.10 -8.17 -11.39
C LYS A 168 -4.20 -6.94 -11.32
N LEU A 169 -3.57 -6.67 -10.17
CA LEU A 169 -2.54 -5.63 -10.02
C LEU A 169 -1.35 -5.89 -10.95
N ALA A 170 -0.96 -7.16 -11.10
CA ALA A 170 0.18 -7.57 -11.92
C ALA A 170 1.45 -6.76 -11.59
N ASP A 171 2.09 -6.15 -12.61
CA ASP A 171 3.29 -5.30 -12.47
C ASP A 171 2.98 -3.82 -12.19
N LYS A 172 1.70 -3.44 -12.14
CA LYS A 172 1.28 -2.04 -12.02
C LYS A 172 1.57 -1.47 -10.63
N PRO A 173 1.77 -0.13 -10.53
CA PRO A 173 2.02 0.56 -9.26
C PRO A 173 0.76 0.81 -8.43
N ALA A 174 -0.42 0.69 -9.03
CA ALA A 174 -1.70 0.89 -8.37
C ALA A 174 -2.82 0.09 -9.05
N ILE A 175 -3.87 -0.20 -8.29
CA ILE A 175 -5.08 -0.86 -8.76
C ILE A 175 -6.30 -0.23 -8.09
N LEU A 176 -7.27 0.21 -8.89
CA LEU A 176 -8.57 0.65 -8.39
C LEU A 176 -9.42 -0.56 -8.01
N MET A 177 -10.17 -0.43 -6.94
CA MET A 177 -11.14 -1.43 -6.48
C MET A 177 -12.52 -0.84 -6.70
N ARG A 178 -13.33 -1.45 -7.59
CA ARG A 178 -14.62 -0.89 -8.01
C ARG A 178 -15.53 -0.56 -6.81
N GLY A 179 -15.90 0.73 -6.70
CA GLY A 179 -16.80 1.23 -5.67
C GLY A 179 -16.27 1.09 -4.23
N HIS A 180 -14.96 0.87 -4.07
CA HIS A 180 -14.34 0.66 -2.77
C HIS A 180 -13.19 1.66 -2.53
N GLY A 181 -12.14 1.59 -3.32
CA GLY A 181 -10.95 2.41 -3.12
C GLY A 181 -9.82 2.06 -4.07
N VAL A 182 -8.60 2.09 -3.57
CA VAL A 182 -7.39 1.83 -4.33
C VAL A 182 -6.34 1.14 -3.47
N THR A 183 -5.52 0.31 -4.11
CA THR A 183 -4.28 -0.20 -3.52
C THR A 183 -3.10 0.32 -4.31
N VAL A 184 -2.11 0.89 -3.64
CA VAL A 184 -0.88 1.47 -4.21
C VAL A 184 0.33 0.73 -3.66
N VAL A 185 1.32 0.48 -4.53
CA VAL A 185 2.54 -0.23 -4.15
C VAL A 185 3.79 0.58 -4.49
N GLY A 186 4.87 0.32 -3.75
CA GLY A 186 6.14 1.01 -3.97
C GLY A 186 7.34 0.26 -3.40
N GLN A 187 8.54 0.65 -3.86
CA GLN A 187 9.83 0.09 -3.46
C GLN A 187 10.34 0.66 -2.12
N SER A 188 9.59 1.57 -1.51
CA SER A 188 9.88 2.14 -0.18
C SER A 188 8.66 2.85 0.38
N ILE A 189 8.67 3.11 1.70
CA ILE A 189 7.62 3.90 2.37
C ILE A 189 7.50 5.31 1.74
N PRO A 190 8.58 6.09 1.56
CA PRO A 190 8.47 7.41 0.92
C PRO A 190 7.86 7.33 -0.49
N ARG A 191 8.18 6.28 -1.25
CA ARG A 191 7.68 6.08 -2.60
C ARG A 191 6.17 5.80 -2.62
N VAL A 192 5.69 4.89 -1.80
CA VAL A 192 4.27 4.55 -1.77
C VAL A 192 3.41 5.71 -1.24
N VAL A 193 3.93 6.49 -0.29
CA VAL A 193 3.27 7.70 0.21
C VAL A 193 3.17 8.76 -0.90
N SER A 194 4.27 9.04 -1.59
CA SER A 194 4.29 9.95 -2.74
C SER A 194 3.28 9.52 -3.81
N ARG A 195 3.31 8.26 -4.22
CA ARG A 195 2.36 7.69 -5.19
C ARG A 195 0.91 7.85 -4.76
N SER A 196 0.60 7.60 -3.50
CA SER A 196 -0.77 7.72 -2.98
C SER A 196 -1.28 9.16 -3.03
N ILE A 197 -0.47 10.14 -2.62
CA ILE A 197 -0.80 11.56 -2.67
C ILE A 197 -1.01 12.01 -4.12
N PHE A 198 -0.06 11.72 -5.01
CA PHE A 198 -0.12 12.21 -6.38
C PHE A 198 -1.11 11.44 -7.26
N LEU A 199 -1.45 10.20 -6.92
CA LEU A 199 -2.54 9.47 -7.57
C LEU A 199 -3.89 10.15 -7.32
N ALA A 200 -4.19 10.49 -6.07
CA ALA A 200 -5.42 11.18 -5.71
C ALA A 200 -5.47 12.60 -6.30
N LEU A 201 -4.37 13.34 -6.26
CA LEU A 201 -4.26 14.64 -6.91
C LEU A 201 -4.49 14.55 -8.43
N ASN A 202 -3.87 13.57 -9.09
CA ASN A 202 -4.05 13.35 -10.53
C ASN A 202 -5.52 13.05 -10.88
N ALA A 203 -6.20 12.23 -10.07
CA ALA A 203 -7.61 11.94 -10.25
C ALA A 203 -8.48 13.21 -10.16
N THR A 204 -8.20 14.07 -9.19
CA THR A 204 -8.86 15.37 -9.04
C THR A 204 -8.60 16.25 -10.27
N LEU A 205 -7.35 16.37 -10.72
CA LEU A 205 -6.99 17.18 -11.89
C LEU A 205 -7.64 16.64 -13.15
N GLN A 206 -7.72 15.33 -13.34
CA GLN A 206 -8.39 14.73 -14.50
C GLN A 206 -9.89 15.03 -14.52
N GLN A 207 -10.57 14.92 -13.37
CA GLN A 207 -11.97 15.29 -13.25
C GLN A 207 -12.21 16.77 -13.58
N GLN A 208 -11.37 17.67 -13.08
CA GLN A 208 -11.43 19.10 -13.37
C GLN A 208 -11.20 19.38 -14.86
N ALA A 209 -10.20 18.74 -15.48
CA ALA A 209 -9.96 18.90 -16.91
C ALA A 209 -11.13 18.39 -17.76
N MET A 210 -11.72 17.25 -17.39
CA MET A 210 -12.92 16.73 -18.05
C MET A 210 -14.11 17.69 -17.94
N ALA A 211 -14.27 18.36 -16.81
CA ALA A 211 -15.33 19.35 -16.59
C ALA A 211 -15.17 20.63 -17.43
N LEU A 212 -13.97 20.94 -17.92
CA LEU A 212 -13.75 22.06 -18.84
C LEU A 212 -14.34 21.83 -20.25
N GLY A 213 -14.67 20.57 -20.61
CA GLY A 213 -15.31 20.23 -21.87
C GLY A 213 -14.41 20.38 -23.12
N ALA A 214 -13.13 20.62 -22.96
CA ALA A 214 -12.14 20.72 -24.02
C ALA A 214 -11.38 19.40 -24.21
N PRO A 215 -10.78 19.15 -25.40
CA PRO A 215 -9.87 18.03 -25.59
C PRO A 215 -8.72 18.02 -24.58
N ILE A 216 -8.44 16.88 -23.98
CA ILE A 216 -7.38 16.75 -22.97
C ILE A 216 -6.13 16.18 -23.63
N THR A 217 -5.01 16.89 -23.49
CA THR A 217 -3.69 16.38 -23.83
C THR A 217 -3.08 15.72 -22.59
N TYR A 218 -3.09 14.40 -22.59
CA TYR A 218 -2.46 13.60 -21.53
C TYR A 218 -0.95 13.49 -21.76
N MET A 219 -0.23 13.11 -20.72
CA MET A 219 1.19 12.78 -20.86
C MET A 219 1.35 11.61 -21.82
N ASP A 220 2.34 11.72 -22.73
CA ASP A 220 2.71 10.66 -23.63
C ASP A 220 3.40 9.50 -22.85
N PRO A 221 3.24 8.23 -23.26
CA PRO A 221 3.94 7.12 -22.64
C PRO A 221 5.47 7.29 -22.57
N GLU A 222 6.08 7.90 -23.58
CA GLU A 222 7.51 8.17 -23.60
C GLU A 222 7.88 9.27 -22.58
N GLU A 223 7.09 10.31 -22.43
CA GLU A 223 7.29 11.34 -21.39
C GLU A 223 7.23 10.68 -19.99
N THR A 224 6.26 9.80 -19.77
CA THR A 224 6.14 9.11 -18.48
C THR A 224 7.35 8.22 -18.21
N ARG A 225 7.85 7.50 -19.21
CA ARG A 225 9.07 6.67 -19.10
C ARG A 225 10.29 7.51 -18.75
N LEU A 226 10.52 8.61 -19.46
CA LEU A 226 11.65 9.52 -19.23
C LEU A 226 11.63 10.15 -17.81
N ILE A 227 10.43 10.42 -17.27
CA ILE A 227 10.27 10.93 -15.91
C ILE A 227 10.61 9.83 -14.90
N GLU A 228 10.07 8.59 -15.08
CA GLU A 228 10.31 7.48 -14.17
C GLU A 228 11.79 7.10 -14.09
N GLU A 229 12.55 7.21 -15.17
CA GLU A 229 14.01 6.97 -15.18
C GLU A 229 14.78 7.96 -14.27
N ARG A 230 14.21 9.14 -14.06
CA ARG A 230 14.77 10.18 -13.18
C ARG A 230 14.04 10.23 -11.83
N GLU A 231 13.09 9.34 -11.63
CA GLU A 231 12.31 9.34 -10.41
C GLU A 231 13.19 9.03 -9.19
N GLY A 232 12.94 9.76 -8.11
CA GLY A 232 13.78 9.73 -6.90
C GLY A 232 14.47 11.06 -6.62
N HIS A 233 14.69 11.89 -7.63
CA HIS A 233 15.21 13.24 -7.40
C HIS A 233 14.21 14.08 -6.60
N GLY A 234 14.63 14.52 -5.41
CA GLY A 234 13.80 15.32 -4.52
C GLY A 234 12.79 14.57 -3.67
N LEU A 235 12.63 13.24 -3.83
CA LEU A 235 11.73 12.45 -2.98
C LEU A 235 12.15 12.52 -1.51
N ALA A 236 13.43 12.41 -1.21
CA ALA A 236 13.93 12.53 0.16
C ALA A 236 13.54 13.86 0.80
N ARG A 237 13.70 14.98 0.07
CA ARG A 237 13.31 16.31 0.56
C ARG A 237 11.80 16.41 0.80
N ALA A 238 10.99 15.88 -0.09
CA ALA A 238 9.53 15.88 0.08
C ALA A 238 9.13 15.02 1.28
N TRP A 239 9.72 13.84 1.42
CA TRP A 239 9.51 12.93 2.53
C TRP A 239 9.82 13.59 3.89
N GLU A 240 10.99 14.20 4.02
CA GLU A 240 11.38 14.90 5.26
C GLU A 240 10.42 16.05 5.60
N GLY A 241 9.95 16.79 4.60
CA GLY A 241 8.95 17.84 4.81
C GLY A 241 7.60 17.31 5.28
N TRP A 242 7.09 16.23 4.65
CA TRP A 242 5.85 15.57 5.09
C TRP A 242 5.98 14.98 6.49
N LYS A 243 7.10 14.27 6.73
CA LYS A 243 7.40 13.64 8.02
C LYS A 243 7.48 14.69 9.14
N ALA A 244 8.20 15.79 8.93
CA ALA A 244 8.30 16.87 9.90
C ALA A 244 6.91 17.43 10.25
N ARG A 245 6.03 17.67 9.26
CA ARG A 245 4.66 18.13 9.47
C ARG A 245 3.82 17.12 10.26
N ALA A 246 3.87 15.85 9.88
CA ALA A 246 3.03 14.80 10.46
C ALA A 246 3.46 14.37 11.88
N MET A 247 4.74 14.59 12.22
CA MET A 247 5.31 14.24 13.52
C MET A 247 5.43 15.44 14.47
N ALA A 248 5.11 16.66 14.00
CA ALA A 248 4.98 17.82 14.87
C ALA A 248 3.87 17.57 15.93
N LYS A 249 4.20 17.91 17.19
CA LYS A 249 3.29 17.72 18.34
C LYS A 249 2.22 18.80 18.37
#